data_eb28fdf17f895fbc7249db1080c348d3
#
_entry.id   eb28fdf17f895fbc7249db1080c348d3
#
_cell.length_a   1.000
_cell.length_b   1.000
_cell.length_c   1.000
_cell.angle_alpha   90.00
_cell.angle_beta   90.00
_cell.angle_gamma   90.00
#
_symmetry.space_group_name_H-M   'P 1'
#
loop_
_entity.id
_entity.type
_entity.pdbx_description
1 polymer ?
#
loop_
_entity_poly.entity_id
_entity_poly.type
_entity_poly.pdbx_seq_one_letter_code
_entity_poly.pdbx_strand_id
1 'polypeptide(L)'
;MASLNTLRTKFGIVLSIVIAGALLAFILSLKTEMGFSGNDPRVGVIDGEKINYSEYYNQYEQVKAQSGAQESNEQQSAMLANAAWQALIGKYVLTPGFDKMGLRVTEPERMSMVSGQHPSQAFYNAFADPRTGEYNVAAVHQFLSEAEANAQAQQAWAQLNEQARMEREVAKFLGLIKGGVYVNSLEVANGVNSANNTYAGKWAGKKYSAVPDSLIQLKSSDIKAYYNSHKNMFKQTPSRALSYVVFEVSPTDDDMLALEKSVAEVGAQFAATEELKSFVRANRNGKIADNYVSAKQLSEEEAKALLDGATYGPVLKNNEWTMARALDTKIVPDSMGIRHIVLPYTQEALADSLLTVLKGGADFAQVAAQYSVYDATAANGGEVGVMPFSAFSGEFAAALANAKTGDIVKIASGDAIQLMQVYRADKPSKHVQVASITYPVEASAATRRDIHNQAGTFSVNAKGSVEAFNDAASAAAVTPRIASLAQGERTIRGLEDSRDVARWAYGAEVGDVSEIFPVGKDYVCLLYTSPSPRDVEES
;
A
#
# COMPACT_ATOMS: atom_id res chain seq x y z
N MET A 1 -21.22 -55.12 -6.77
CA MET A 1 -20.51 -54.01 -6.07
C MET A 1 -19.22 -54.56 -5.52
N ALA A 2 -18.08 -54.19 -6.12
CA ALA A 2 -16.79 -54.58 -5.56
C ALA A 2 -16.56 -53.80 -4.27
N SER A 3 -16.44 -54.48 -3.14
CA SER A 3 -16.24 -53.82 -1.86
C SER A 3 -14.85 -53.17 -1.81
N LEU A 4 -14.77 -52.00 -1.21
CA LEU A 4 -13.51 -51.26 -0.94
C LEU A 4 -12.40 -52.16 -0.33
N ASN A 5 -12.78 -53.20 0.38
CA ASN A 5 -11.88 -54.17 0.99
C ASN A 5 -11.22 -55.08 -0.05
N THR A 6 -11.90 -55.42 -1.14
CA THR A 6 -11.31 -56.25 -2.23
C THR A 6 -10.31 -55.44 -3.06
N LEU A 7 -10.56 -54.18 -3.25
CA LEU A 7 -9.59 -53.24 -3.90
C LEU A 7 -8.33 -53.08 -3.07
N ARG A 8 -8.45 -52.96 -1.73
CA ARG A 8 -7.29 -52.76 -0.82
C ARG A 8 -6.45 -54.03 -0.66
N THR A 9 -7.05 -55.21 -0.65
CA THR A 9 -6.31 -56.47 -0.37
C THR A 9 -5.77 -57.15 -1.62
N LYS A 10 -6.45 -57.07 -2.78
CA LYS A 10 -5.96 -57.70 -4.03
C LYS A 10 -5.28 -56.78 -5.02
N PHE A 11 -5.55 -55.48 -4.93
CA PHE A 11 -4.99 -54.47 -5.87
C PHE A 11 -4.22 -53.33 -5.15
N GLY A 12 -3.78 -53.52 -3.93
CA GLY A 12 -3.11 -52.51 -3.15
C GLY A 12 -1.85 -51.95 -3.85
N ILE A 13 -1.07 -52.79 -4.52
CA ILE A 13 0.13 -52.34 -5.28
C ILE A 13 -0.30 -51.52 -6.51
N VAL A 14 -1.32 -51.95 -7.23
CA VAL A 14 -1.82 -51.22 -8.42
C VAL A 14 -2.41 -49.87 -7.99
N LEU A 15 -3.14 -49.82 -6.90
CA LEU A 15 -3.68 -48.57 -6.33
C LEU A 15 -2.57 -47.62 -5.92
N SER A 16 -1.50 -48.13 -5.27
CA SER A 16 -0.34 -47.31 -4.89
C SER A 16 0.39 -46.76 -6.10
N ILE A 17 0.53 -47.52 -7.19
CA ILE A 17 1.14 -47.07 -8.45
C ILE A 17 0.27 -45.97 -9.11
N VAL A 18 -1.04 -46.15 -9.10
CA VAL A 18 -1.98 -45.14 -9.65
C VAL A 18 -1.94 -43.84 -8.84
N ILE A 19 -1.92 -43.94 -7.50
CA ILE A 19 -1.81 -42.76 -6.63
C ILE A 19 -0.45 -42.09 -6.81
N ALA A 20 0.64 -42.85 -6.88
CA ALA A 20 1.99 -42.31 -7.15
C ALA A 20 2.05 -41.64 -8.53
N GLY A 21 1.46 -42.24 -9.55
CA GLY A 21 1.33 -41.65 -10.90
C GLY A 21 0.50 -40.36 -10.92
N ALA A 22 -0.61 -40.34 -10.18
CA ALA A 22 -1.45 -39.14 -10.04
C ALA A 22 -0.75 -38.02 -9.29
N LEU A 23 -0.03 -38.34 -8.21
CA LEU A 23 0.82 -37.39 -7.47
C LEU A 23 1.97 -36.87 -8.33
N LEU A 24 2.61 -37.73 -9.12
CA LEU A 24 3.67 -37.33 -10.03
C LEU A 24 3.13 -36.42 -11.15
N ALA A 25 1.95 -36.74 -11.72
CA ALA A 25 1.28 -35.90 -12.71
C ALA A 25 0.85 -34.55 -12.11
N PHE A 26 0.37 -34.54 -10.87
CA PHE A 26 0.03 -33.32 -10.14
C PHE A 26 1.29 -32.45 -9.87
N ILE A 27 2.39 -33.06 -9.42
CA ILE A 27 3.68 -32.35 -9.22
C ILE A 27 4.22 -31.79 -10.55
N LEU A 28 4.08 -32.55 -11.65
CA LEU A 28 4.46 -32.10 -12.99
C LEU A 28 3.55 -30.96 -13.49
N SER A 29 2.26 -31.02 -13.19
CA SER A 29 1.29 -29.94 -13.50
C SER A 29 1.59 -28.69 -12.71
N LEU A 30 1.87 -28.79 -11.40
CA LEU A 30 2.32 -27.67 -10.59
C LEU A 30 3.60 -27.02 -11.12
N LYS A 31 4.54 -27.84 -11.62
CA LYS A 31 5.76 -27.33 -12.28
C LYS A 31 5.46 -26.50 -13.53
N THR A 32 4.39 -26.83 -14.25
CA THR A 32 3.96 -26.11 -15.46
C THR A 32 3.23 -24.83 -15.11
N GLU A 33 2.39 -24.82 -14.07
CA GLU A 33 1.70 -23.62 -13.58
C GLU A 33 2.62 -22.67 -12.80
N MET A 34 3.68 -23.17 -12.15
CA MET A 34 4.69 -22.35 -11.44
C MET A 34 5.80 -21.81 -12.36
N GLY A 35 5.63 -21.82 -13.69
CA GLY A 35 6.53 -21.14 -14.63
C GLY A 35 7.93 -21.77 -14.79
N PHE A 36 8.15 -23.02 -14.41
CA PHE A 36 9.40 -23.76 -14.67
C PHE A 36 9.48 -24.39 -16.08
N SER A 37 8.64 -23.95 -17.00
CA SER A 37 8.81 -24.20 -18.42
C SER A 37 9.78 -23.16 -18.97
N GLY A 38 10.86 -23.57 -19.59
CA GLY A 38 12.05 -22.82 -20.01
C GLY A 38 11.91 -21.56 -20.85
N ASN A 39 10.89 -20.77 -20.63
CA ASN A 39 10.68 -19.48 -21.29
C ASN A 39 10.36 -18.43 -20.23
N ASP A 40 11.41 -17.91 -19.56
CA ASP A 40 11.30 -16.75 -18.69
C ASP A 40 10.99 -15.51 -19.57
N PRO A 41 9.77 -14.93 -19.48
CA PRO A 41 9.36 -13.89 -20.41
C PRO A 41 10.22 -12.63 -20.21
N ARG A 42 10.59 -12.00 -21.31
CA ARG A 42 11.34 -10.75 -21.29
C ARG A 42 10.43 -9.58 -20.85
N VAL A 43 10.82 -8.86 -19.81
CA VAL A 43 10.12 -7.67 -19.31
C VAL A 43 10.56 -6.41 -20.08
N GLY A 44 11.85 -6.34 -20.45
CA GLY A 44 12.37 -5.19 -21.17
C GLY A 44 13.82 -5.35 -21.61
N VAL A 45 14.43 -4.25 -22.02
CA VAL A 45 15.85 -4.17 -22.40
C VAL A 45 16.44 -2.93 -21.76
N ILE A 46 17.62 -3.08 -21.13
CA ILE A 46 18.37 -1.97 -20.55
C ILE A 46 19.78 -2.02 -21.14
N ASP A 47 20.21 -0.97 -21.83
CA ASP A 47 21.51 -0.83 -22.51
C ASP A 47 21.87 -2.06 -23.39
N GLY A 48 20.87 -2.61 -24.12
CA GLY A 48 21.04 -3.78 -24.99
C GLY A 48 20.87 -5.13 -24.28
N GLU A 49 20.93 -5.18 -22.95
CA GLU A 49 20.75 -6.39 -22.15
C GLU A 49 19.28 -6.71 -21.92
N LYS A 50 18.91 -7.98 -22.09
CA LYS A 50 17.54 -8.46 -21.93
C LYS A 50 17.26 -8.72 -20.46
N ILE A 51 16.24 -8.06 -19.90
CA ILE A 51 15.78 -8.28 -18.55
C ILE A 51 14.62 -9.26 -18.57
N ASN A 52 14.78 -10.39 -17.91
CA ASN A 52 13.76 -11.41 -17.79
C ASN A 52 12.87 -11.17 -16.57
N TYR A 53 11.68 -11.77 -16.57
CA TYR A 53 10.71 -11.60 -15.50
C TYR A 53 11.24 -12.07 -14.14
N SER A 54 11.95 -13.18 -14.09
CA SER A 54 12.54 -13.70 -12.85
C SER A 54 13.52 -12.71 -12.20
N GLU A 55 14.38 -12.07 -12.99
CA GLU A 55 15.31 -11.06 -12.49
C GLU A 55 14.59 -9.80 -12.03
N TYR A 56 13.63 -9.32 -12.83
CA TYR A 56 12.81 -8.18 -12.44
C TYR A 56 12.01 -8.45 -11.15
N TYR A 57 11.40 -9.63 -11.04
CA TYR A 57 10.62 -10.02 -9.86
C TYR A 57 11.48 -10.13 -8.61
N ASN A 58 12.67 -10.71 -8.70
CA ASN A 58 13.62 -10.77 -7.59
C ASN A 58 14.01 -9.36 -7.11
N GLN A 59 14.25 -8.43 -8.05
CA GLN A 59 14.55 -7.05 -7.71
C GLN A 59 13.34 -6.34 -7.08
N TYR A 60 12.13 -6.63 -7.57
CA TYR A 60 10.89 -6.11 -7.01
C TYR A 60 10.68 -6.56 -5.55
N GLU A 61 10.82 -7.86 -5.27
CA GLU A 61 10.72 -8.41 -3.92
C GLU A 61 11.81 -7.85 -2.98
N GLN A 62 13.01 -7.62 -3.49
CA GLN A 62 14.08 -6.99 -2.72
C GLN A 62 13.74 -5.55 -2.33
N VAL A 63 13.25 -4.73 -3.27
CA VAL A 63 12.82 -3.36 -3.01
C VAL A 63 11.64 -3.31 -2.04
N LYS A 64 10.68 -4.22 -2.21
CA LYS A 64 9.53 -4.36 -1.31
C LYS A 64 9.96 -4.69 0.11
N ALA A 65 10.85 -5.65 0.29
CA ALA A 65 11.39 -6.02 1.61
C ALA A 65 12.15 -4.87 2.27
N GLN A 66 12.96 -4.11 1.51
CA GLN A 66 13.71 -2.97 2.02
C GLN A 66 12.83 -1.79 2.43
N SER A 67 11.74 -1.55 1.69
CA SER A 67 10.83 -0.44 1.96
C SER A 67 9.87 -0.71 3.12
N GLY A 68 9.71 -1.96 3.56
CA GLY A 68 8.68 -2.38 4.51
C GLY A 68 7.24 -2.12 4.01
N ALA A 69 7.08 -1.78 2.74
CA ALA A 69 5.80 -1.43 2.17
C ALA A 69 4.92 -2.67 1.98
N GLN A 70 3.68 -2.58 2.45
CA GLN A 70 2.66 -3.56 2.11
C GLN A 70 1.96 -3.11 0.83
N GLU A 71 1.73 -4.04 -0.10
CA GLU A 71 0.93 -3.78 -1.28
C GLU A 71 -0.54 -3.62 -0.88
N SER A 72 -0.93 -2.41 -0.53
CA SER A 72 -2.32 -2.13 -0.12
C SER A 72 -3.16 -1.59 -1.27
N ASN A 73 -2.52 -1.07 -2.32
CA ASN A 73 -3.22 -0.51 -3.49
C ASN A 73 -2.32 -0.51 -4.75
N GLU A 74 -2.94 -0.30 -5.92
CA GLU A 74 -2.26 -0.29 -7.21
C GLU A 74 -1.16 0.79 -7.31
N GLN A 75 -1.36 1.94 -6.68
CA GLN A 75 -0.40 3.04 -6.71
C GLN A 75 0.91 2.66 -5.98
N GLN A 76 0.83 1.97 -4.85
CA GLN A 76 2.01 1.47 -4.13
C GLN A 76 2.73 0.39 -4.93
N SER A 77 1.99 -0.56 -5.51
CA SER A 77 2.57 -1.59 -6.39
C SER A 77 3.29 -0.95 -7.58
N ALA A 78 2.73 0.12 -8.17
CA ALA A 78 3.36 0.86 -9.26
C ALA A 78 4.64 1.60 -8.83
N MET A 79 4.67 2.17 -7.62
CA MET A 79 5.87 2.80 -7.04
C MET A 79 6.98 1.78 -6.83
N LEU A 80 6.67 0.61 -6.25
CA LEU A 80 7.62 -0.48 -6.04
C LEU A 80 8.15 -1.01 -7.39
N ALA A 81 7.28 -1.19 -8.38
CA ALA A 81 7.64 -1.61 -9.72
C ALA A 81 8.62 -0.63 -10.40
N ASN A 82 8.36 0.66 -10.28
CA ASN A 82 9.25 1.68 -10.81
C ASN A 82 10.58 1.71 -10.07
N ALA A 83 10.59 1.59 -8.74
CA ALA A 83 11.81 1.55 -7.95
C ALA A 83 12.68 0.33 -8.31
N ALA A 84 12.06 -0.85 -8.50
CA ALA A 84 12.76 -2.06 -8.96
C ALA A 84 13.38 -1.88 -10.34
N TRP A 85 12.65 -1.26 -11.27
CA TRP A 85 13.15 -0.97 -12.60
C TRP A 85 14.32 0.03 -12.59
N GLN A 86 14.25 1.08 -11.76
CA GLN A 86 15.34 2.04 -11.58
C GLN A 86 16.60 1.39 -10.97
N ALA A 87 16.43 0.45 -10.04
CA ALA A 87 17.54 -0.31 -9.49
C ALA A 87 18.23 -1.17 -10.56
N LEU A 88 17.45 -1.80 -11.46
CA LEU A 88 18.00 -2.53 -12.60
C LEU A 88 18.73 -1.61 -13.60
N ILE A 89 18.20 -0.41 -13.88
CA ILE A 89 18.91 0.59 -14.69
C ILE A 89 20.26 0.94 -14.02
N GLY A 90 20.27 1.16 -12.71
CA GLY A 90 21.51 1.39 -11.95
C GLY A 90 22.52 0.26 -12.15
N LYS A 91 22.08 -1.00 -12.03
CA LYS A 91 22.92 -2.19 -12.20
C LYS A 91 23.50 -2.30 -13.61
N TYR A 92 22.67 -2.14 -14.65
CA TYR A 92 23.08 -2.40 -16.04
C TYR A 92 23.73 -1.21 -16.74
N VAL A 93 23.48 0.01 -16.31
CA VAL A 93 24.03 1.22 -16.92
C VAL A 93 25.20 1.78 -16.09
N LEU A 94 24.99 1.96 -14.78
CA LEU A 94 25.99 2.64 -13.95
C LEU A 94 27.18 1.73 -13.62
N THR A 95 26.94 0.47 -13.19
CA THR A 95 28.02 -0.43 -12.79
C THR A 95 29.03 -0.71 -13.92
N PRO A 96 28.63 -1.06 -15.17
CA PRO A 96 29.57 -1.21 -16.26
C PRO A 96 30.28 0.10 -16.64
N GLY A 97 29.60 1.25 -16.44
CA GLY A 97 30.20 2.56 -16.64
C GLY A 97 31.32 2.84 -15.63
N PHE A 98 31.12 2.49 -14.36
CA PHE A 98 32.13 2.63 -13.33
C PHE A 98 33.36 1.76 -13.58
N ASP A 99 33.16 0.52 -14.00
CA ASP A 99 34.25 -0.40 -14.35
C ASP A 99 35.09 0.13 -15.51
N LYS A 100 34.45 0.64 -16.56
CA LYS A 100 35.15 1.24 -17.73
C LYS A 100 35.97 2.48 -17.34
N MET A 101 35.49 3.26 -16.36
CA MET A 101 36.20 4.42 -15.85
C MET A 101 37.26 4.10 -14.78
N GLY A 102 37.35 2.83 -14.37
CA GLY A 102 38.25 2.40 -13.29
C GLY A 102 37.82 2.87 -11.89
N LEU A 103 36.55 3.23 -11.74
CA LEU A 103 35.99 3.61 -10.44
C LEU A 103 35.76 2.36 -9.61
N ARG A 104 36.50 2.21 -8.53
CA ARG A 104 36.41 1.06 -7.63
C ARG A 104 36.50 1.52 -6.19
N VAL A 105 35.84 0.83 -5.30
CA VAL A 105 36.01 0.96 -3.86
C VAL A 105 37.15 0.05 -3.44
N THR A 106 38.24 0.63 -2.93
CA THR A 106 39.40 -0.12 -2.45
C THR A 106 39.16 -0.70 -1.07
N GLU A 107 39.94 -1.73 -0.70
CA GLU A 107 39.81 -2.35 0.63
C GLU A 107 40.02 -1.37 1.81
N PRO A 108 41.04 -0.48 1.79
CA PRO A 108 41.17 0.53 2.85
C PRO A 108 39.96 1.48 2.93
N GLU A 109 39.38 1.80 1.80
CA GLU A 109 38.22 2.67 1.73
C GLU A 109 36.97 1.96 2.30
N ARG A 110 36.78 0.69 1.97
CA ARG A 110 35.71 -0.16 2.53
C ARG A 110 35.85 -0.29 4.05
N MET A 111 37.07 -0.52 4.53
CA MET A 111 37.35 -0.57 5.98
C MET A 111 37.04 0.76 6.67
N SER A 112 37.35 1.91 6.02
CA SER A 112 37.00 3.23 6.55
C SER A 112 35.49 3.46 6.66
N MET A 113 34.72 2.94 5.70
CA MET A 113 33.25 3.03 5.74
C MET A 113 32.63 2.19 6.87
N VAL A 114 33.22 1.04 7.19
CA VAL A 114 32.76 0.12 8.24
C VAL A 114 33.24 0.55 9.62
N SER A 115 34.50 1.00 9.74
CA SER A 115 35.14 1.36 11.03
C SER A 115 34.65 2.67 11.64
N GLY A 116 33.78 3.41 10.94
CA GLY A 116 33.22 4.66 11.42
C GLY A 116 34.07 5.91 11.19
N GLN A 117 35.24 5.81 10.52
CA GLN A 117 35.98 6.99 10.14
C GLN A 117 35.25 7.84 9.10
N HIS A 118 34.67 7.17 8.10
CA HIS A 118 33.80 7.77 7.08
C HIS A 118 32.67 6.81 6.75
N PRO A 119 31.69 6.61 7.65
CA PRO A 119 30.64 5.61 7.45
C PRO A 119 29.81 5.96 6.21
N SER A 120 29.50 4.94 5.39
CA SER A 120 28.53 5.12 4.31
C SER A 120 27.15 5.36 4.89
N GLN A 121 26.27 5.96 4.12
CA GLN A 121 24.89 6.18 4.57
C GLN A 121 24.19 4.85 4.90
N ALA A 122 24.46 3.78 4.14
CA ALA A 122 23.93 2.46 4.39
C ALA A 122 24.35 1.92 5.77
N PHE A 123 25.65 1.99 6.10
CA PHE A 123 26.15 1.56 7.41
C PHE A 123 25.67 2.48 8.53
N TYR A 124 25.62 3.79 8.29
CA TYR A 124 25.12 4.75 9.27
C TYR A 124 23.67 4.46 9.64
N ASN A 125 22.80 4.23 8.65
CA ASN A 125 21.39 3.92 8.89
C ASN A 125 21.19 2.59 9.63
N ALA A 126 22.07 1.60 9.41
CA ALA A 126 21.97 0.29 10.04
C ALA A 126 22.50 0.26 11.48
N PHE A 127 23.49 1.12 11.81
CA PHE A 127 24.24 1.03 13.06
C PHE A 127 24.34 2.33 13.85
N ALA A 128 23.62 3.39 13.47
CA ALA A 128 23.52 4.57 14.31
C ALA A 128 22.71 4.27 15.58
N ASP A 129 23.16 4.78 16.72
CA ASP A 129 22.38 4.70 17.96
C ASP A 129 21.13 5.58 17.82
N PRO A 130 19.90 5.02 17.93
CA PRO A 130 18.66 5.77 17.77
C PRO A 130 18.50 6.94 18.75
N ARG A 131 19.20 6.91 19.88
CA ARG A 131 19.09 7.93 20.94
C ARG A 131 20.06 9.08 20.76
N THR A 132 21.29 8.77 20.35
CA THR A 132 22.36 9.80 20.20
C THR A 132 22.55 10.24 18.77
N GLY A 133 22.08 9.44 17.80
CA GLY A 133 22.37 9.64 16.39
C GLY A 133 23.83 9.39 16.01
N GLU A 134 24.66 8.83 16.90
CA GLU A 134 26.06 8.55 16.62
C GLU A 134 26.25 7.15 16.05
N TYR A 135 27.25 7.01 15.17
CA TYR A 135 27.59 5.72 14.58
C TYR A 135 28.18 4.77 15.62
N ASN A 136 27.57 3.60 15.81
CA ASN A 136 27.93 2.65 16.86
C ASN A 136 28.83 1.51 16.32
N VAL A 137 30.14 1.69 16.42
CA VAL A 137 31.13 0.69 15.97
C VAL A 137 31.02 -0.63 16.76
N ALA A 138 30.61 -0.58 18.04
CA ALA A 138 30.44 -1.79 18.85
C ALA A 138 29.27 -2.64 18.32
N ALA A 139 28.18 -2.01 17.86
CA ALA A 139 27.07 -2.72 17.22
C ALA A 139 27.50 -3.40 15.91
N VAL A 140 28.40 -2.78 15.14
CA VAL A 140 28.99 -3.40 13.94
C VAL A 140 29.76 -4.66 14.29
N HIS A 141 30.60 -4.61 15.32
CA HIS A 141 31.38 -5.78 15.76
C HIS A 141 30.50 -6.91 16.28
N GLN A 142 29.44 -6.57 17.03
CA GLN A 142 28.45 -7.55 17.48
C GLN A 142 27.77 -8.22 16.30
N PHE A 143 27.30 -7.44 15.32
CA PHE A 143 26.66 -7.97 14.12
C PHE A 143 27.59 -8.88 13.30
N LEU A 144 28.86 -8.52 13.18
CA LEU A 144 29.86 -9.36 12.51
C LEU A 144 30.04 -10.70 13.21
N SER A 145 30.09 -10.71 14.55
CA SER A 145 30.16 -11.97 15.33
C SER A 145 28.93 -12.85 15.12
N GLU A 146 27.75 -12.26 15.02
CA GLU A 146 26.52 -12.98 14.70
C GLU A 146 26.52 -13.52 13.27
N ALA A 147 27.06 -12.77 12.31
CA ALA A 147 27.15 -13.17 10.91
C ALA A 147 28.09 -14.39 10.70
N GLU A 148 29.08 -14.62 11.57
CA GLU A 148 29.93 -15.81 11.51
C GLU A 148 29.16 -17.11 11.82
N ALA A 149 28.10 -17.02 12.64
CA ALA A 149 27.30 -18.15 13.10
C ALA A 149 25.94 -18.30 12.41
N ASN A 150 25.46 -17.26 11.72
CA ASN A 150 24.10 -17.18 11.18
C ASN A 150 24.12 -16.81 9.69
N ALA A 151 23.66 -17.73 8.84
CA ALA A 151 23.60 -17.52 7.39
C ALA A 151 22.72 -16.32 6.96
N GLN A 152 21.65 -16.01 7.70
CA GLN A 152 20.78 -14.88 7.42
C GLN A 152 21.50 -13.55 7.71
N ALA A 153 22.21 -13.45 8.84
CA ALA A 153 23.01 -12.29 9.18
C ALA A 153 24.18 -12.11 8.18
N GLN A 154 24.80 -13.21 7.73
CA GLN A 154 25.83 -13.18 6.69
C GLN A 154 25.30 -12.62 5.37
N GLN A 155 24.09 -13.01 4.96
CA GLN A 155 23.44 -12.49 3.76
C GLN A 155 23.10 -11.00 3.91
N ALA A 156 22.58 -10.58 5.05
CA ALA A 156 22.29 -9.18 5.34
C ALA A 156 23.57 -8.32 5.32
N TRP A 157 24.67 -8.84 5.88
CA TRP A 157 25.98 -8.17 5.81
C TRP A 157 26.49 -8.00 4.37
N ALA A 158 26.35 -9.06 3.55
CA ALA A 158 26.74 -8.98 2.13
C ALA A 158 25.92 -7.95 1.36
N GLN A 159 24.62 -7.86 1.60
CA GLN A 159 23.73 -6.85 0.98
C GLN A 159 24.12 -5.44 1.42
N LEU A 160 24.37 -5.22 2.70
CA LEU A 160 24.77 -3.92 3.24
C LEU A 160 26.11 -3.45 2.65
N ASN A 161 27.10 -4.35 2.52
CA ASN A 161 28.37 -4.05 1.86
C ASN A 161 28.20 -3.69 0.38
N GLU A 162 27.33 -4.38 -0.33
CA GLU A 162 27.05 -4.09 -1.74
C GLU A 162 26.37 -2.74 -1.92
N GLN A 163 25.43 -2.41 -1.05
CA GLN A 163 24.79 -1.10 -1.03
C GLN A 163 25.81 0.02 -0.77
N ALA A 164 26.64 -0.13 0.26
CA ALA A 164 27.68 0.84 0.60
C ALA A 164 28.71 1.01 -0.54
N ARG A 165 29.08 -0.10 -1.21
CA ARG A 165 29.95 -0.06 -2.39
C ARG A 165 29.35 0.79 -3.51
N MET A 166 28.08 0.52 -3.86
CA MET A 166 27.38 1.25 -4.92
C MET A 166 27.21 2.73 -4.59
N GLU A 167 26.83 3.07 -3.36
CA GLU A 167 26.76 4.47 -2.89
C GLU A 167 28.09 5.19 -3.09
N ARG A 168 29.19 4.53 -2.75
CA ARG A 168 30.53 5.12 -2.85
C ARG A 168 31.00 5.28 -4.30
N GLU A 169 30.70 4.32 -5.17
CA GLU A 169 31.02 4.42 -6.60
C GLU A 169 30.23 5.55 -7.26
N VAL A 170 28.95 5.70 -6.95
CA VAL A 170 28.11 6.82 -7.40
C VAL A 170 28.68 8.15 -6.89
N ALA A 171 29.06 8.21 -5.61
CA ALA A 171 29.65 9.43 -5.03
C ALA A 171 30.96 9.81 -5.71
N LYS A 172 31.83 8.85 -6.05
CA LYS A 172 33.07 9.10 -6.83
C LYS A 172 32.76 9.61 -8.23
N PHE A 173 31.80 8.99 -8.92
CA PHE A 173 31.37 9.40 -10.25
C PHE A 173 30.84 10.85 -10.25
N LEU A 174 29.93 11.16 -9.33
CA LEU A 174 29.43 12.52 -9.15
C LEU A 174 30.54 13.50 -8.76
N GLY A 175 31.52 13.05 -7.96
CA GLY A 175 32.71 13.83 -7.59
C GLY A 175 33.58 14.19 -8.79
N LEU A 176 33.76 13.23 -9.73
CA LEU A 176 34.49 13.51 -10.99
C LEU A 176 33.74 14.53 -11.86
N ILE A 177 32.43 14.40 -12.00
CA ILE A 177 31.64 15.39 -12.77
C ILE A 177 31.72 16.77 -12.11
N LYS A 178 31.51 16.84 -10.78
CA LYS A 178 31.60 18.10 -10.02
C LYS A 178 32.99 18.70 -10.10
N GLY A 179 34.03 17.87 -10.05
CA GLY A 179 35.44 18.34 -10.18
C GLY A 179 35.75 18.86 -11.58
N GLY A 180 35.04 18.41 -12.61
CA GLY A 180 35.12 18.92 -13.98
C GLY A 180 34.41 20.28 -14.18
N VAL A 181 33.50 20.65 -13.28
CA VAL A 181 32.84 21.96 -13.29
C VAL A 181 33.72 22.95 -12.52
N TYR A 182 34.65 23.56 -13.26
CA TYR A 182 35.59 24.56 -12.71
C TYR A 182 35.02 25.96 -12.89
N VAL A 183 34.96 26.70 -11.81
CA VAL A 183 34.60 28.12 -11.81
C VAL A 183 35.89 28.91 -11.61
N ASN A 184 36.29 29.71 -12.61
CA ASN A 184 37.49 30.51 -12.54
C ASN A 184 37.30 31.79 -11.71
N SER A 185 38.42 32.44 -11.32
CA SER A 185 38.38 33.64 -10.49
C SER A 185 37.66 34.83 -11.15
N LEU A 186 37.65 34.89 -12.48
CA LEU A 186 36.95 35.92 -13.23
C LEU A 186 35.42 35.72 -13.16
N GLU A 187 34.96 34.50 -13.29
CA GLU A 187 33.54 34.17 -13.13
C GLU A 187 33.05 34.46 -11.72
N VAL A 188 33.85 34.10 -10.68
CA VAL A 188 33.56 34.45 -9.30
C VAL A 188 33.48 35.97 -9.12
N ALA A 189 34.44 36.70 -9.63
CA ALA A 189 34.44 38.17 -9.55
C ALA A 189 33.22 38.77 -10.28
N ASN A 190 32.87 38.27 -11.46
CA ASN A 190 31.69 38.72 -12.18
C ASN A 190 30.38 38.36 -11.42
N GLY A 191 30.31 37.18 -10.82
CA GLY A 191 29.16 36.77 -10.00
C GLY A 191 28.99 37.67 -8.78
N VAL A 192 30.07 37.92 -8.05
CA VAL A 192 30.08 38.85 -6.89
C VAL A 192 29.70 40.27 -7.30
N ASN A 193 30.31 40.78 -8.38
CA ASN A 193 30.00 42.12 -8.89
C ASN A 193 28.52 42.20 -9.33
N SER A 194 28.02 41.21 -10.06
CA SER A 194 26.62 41.19 -10.50
C SER A 194 25.64 41.15 -9.34
N ALA A 195 25.96 40.40 -8.26
CA ALA A 195 25.12 40.32 -7.07
C ALA A 195 25.14 41.63 -6.23
N ASN A 196 26.27 42.31 -6.20
CA ASN A 196 26.43 43.53 -5.41
C ASN A 196 26.12 44.82 -6.17
N ASN A 197 26.07 44.76 -7.50
CA ASN A 197 25.75 45.96 -8.29
C ASN A 197 24.25 46.25 -8.20
N THR A 198 23.95 47.46 -7.78
CA THR A 198 22.58 47.99 -7.82
C THR A 198 22.44 48.97 -8.96
N TYR A 199 21.41 48.79 -9.75
CA TYR A 199 21.07 49.68 -10.86
C TYR A 199 19.85 50.49 -10.52
N ALA A 200 19.93 51.80 -10.57
CA ALA A 200 18.79 52.69 -10.48
C ALA A 200 18.29 53.02 -11.88
N GLY A 201 17.06 52.76 -12.14
CA GLY A 201 16.43 53.03 -13.44
C GLY A 201 15.01 53.53 -13.29
N LYS A 202 14.55 54.27 -14.29
CA LYS A 202 13.14 54.63 -14.44
C LYS A 202 12.56 53.75 -15.53
N TRP A 203 11.40 53.17 -15.26
CA TRP A 203 10.73 52.36 -16.25
C TRP A 203 9.32 52.93 -16.52
N ALA A 204 8.84 52.80 -17.74
CA ALA A 204 7.47 53.05 -18.12
C ALA A 204 6.91 51.75 -18.71
N GLY A 205 5.76 51.32 -18.21
CA GLY A 205 5.13 50.10 -18.65
C GLY A 205 3.68 50.36 -19.07
N LYS A 206 3.28 49.70 -20.14
CA LYS A 206 1.85 49.62 -20.56
C LYS A 206 1.44 48.15 -20.49
N LYS A 207 0.42 47.82 -19.71
CA LYS A 207 -0.10 46.47 -19.64
C LYS A 207 -0.71 46.05 -20.96
N TYR A 208 -0.48 44.83 -21.41
CA TYR A 208 -1.14 44.29 -22.61
C TYR A 208 -2.67 44.36 -22.51
N SER A 209 -3.23 44.14 -21.32
CA SER A 209 -4.66 44.23 -21.03
C SER A 209 -5.26 45.67 -21.24
N ALA A 210 -4.41 46.66 -21.37
CA ALA A 210 -4.86 48.04 -21.72
C ALA A 210 -5.02 48.24 -23.24
N VAL A 211 -4.75 47.25 -24.05
CA VAL A 211 -4.98 47.23 -25.49
C VAL A 211 -6.19 46.34 -25.76
N PRO A 212 -7.32 46.87 -26.21
CA PRO A 212 -8.50 46.05 -26.53
C PRO A 212 -8.18 45.06 -27.66
N ASP A 213 -8.59 43.79 -27.50
CA ASP A 213 -8.39 42.75 -28.51
C ASP A 213 -9.01 43.11 -29.87
N SER A 214 -10.05 43.93 -29.87
CA SER A 214 -10.69 44.46 -31.09
C SER A 214 -9.76 45.27 -31.99
N LEU A 215 -8.68 45.81 -31.45
CA LEU A 215 -7.67 46.56 -32.23
C LEU A 215 -6.61 45.66 -32.86
N ILE A 216 -6.60 44.37 -32.51
CA ILE A 216 -5.58 43.45 -32.98
C ILE A 216 -6.22 42.47 -33.98
N GLN A 217 -5.83 42.62 -35.26
CA GLN A 217 -6.27 41.72 -36.32
C GLN A 217 -5.16 40.71 -36.59
N LEU A 218 -5.33 39.46 -36.07
CA LEU A 218 -4.43 38.36 -36.37
C LEU A 218 -4.79 37.74 -37.72
N LYS A 219 -3.78 37.61 -38.57
CA LYS A 219 -3.90 36.85 -39.82
C LYS A 219 -3.41 35.43 -39.59
N SER A 220 -3.94 34.46 -40.33
CA SER A 220 -3.49 33.07 -40.28
C SER A 220 -1.97 32.93 -40.54
N SER A 221 -1.38 33.84 -41.36
CA SER A 221 0.05 33.92 -41.58
C SER A 221 0.85 34.24 -40.31
N ASP A 222 0.31 35.07 -39.42
CA ASP A 222 0.99 35.50 -38.21
C ASP A 222 1.00 34.39 -37.19
N ILE A 223 -0.13 33.65 -37.07
CA ILE A 223 -0.25 32.44 -36.25
C ILE A 223 0.72 31.36 -36.74
N LYS A 224 0.78 31.11 -38.05
CA LYS A 224 1.67 30.13 -38.65
C LYS A 224 3.15 30.50 -38.48
N ALA A 225 3.50 31.78 -38.60
CA ALA A 225 4.86 32.28 -38.38
C ALA A 225 5.28 32.10 -36.91
N TYR A 226 4.40 32.43 -35.96
CA TYR A 226 4.64 32.24 -34.54
C TYR A 226 4.81 30.76 -34.19
N TYR A 227 3.91 29.90 -34.65
CA TYR A 227 4.00 28.45 -34.46
C TYR A 227 5.34 27.92 -34.99
N ASN A 228 5.72 28.26 -36.21
CA ASN A 228 6.95 27.80 -36.82
C ASN A 228 8.20 28.23 -36.07
N SER A 229 8.21 29.45 -35.51
CA SER A 229 9.34 29.95 -34.71
C SER A 229 9.40 29.37 -33.29
N HIS A 230 8.28 28.84 -32.81
CA HIS A 230 8.14 28.34 -31.43
C HIS A 230 7.72 26.86 -31.35
N LYS A 231 7.99 26.06 -32.38
CA LYS A 231 7.57 24.63 -32.45
C LYS A 231 7.89 23.82 -31.20
N ASN A 232 9.03 24.11 -30.54
CA ASN A 232 9.41 23.41 -29.32
C ASN A 232 8.47 23.65 -28.13
N MET A 233 7.80 24.79 -28.09
CA MET A 233 6.80 25.09 -27.05
C MET A 233 5.50 24.32 -27.23
N PHE A 234 5.21 23.87 -28.45
CA PHE A 234 3.99 23.14 -28.81
C PHE A 234 4.22 21.63 -28.94
N LYS A 235 5.39 21.13 -28.54
CA LYS A 235 5.64 19.68 -28.49
C LYS A 235 4.72 19.04 -27.45
N GLN A 236 3.87 18.15 -27.90
CA GLN A 236 2.99 17.35 -27.06
C GLN A 236 3.57 15.94 -26.90
N THR A 237 3.35 15.33 -25.74
CA THR A 237 3.58 13.92 -25.53
C THR A 237 2.55 13.13 -26.35
N PRO A 238 2.93 12.06 -27.07
CA PRO A 238 1.96 11.22 -27.76
C PRO A 238 0.84 10.78 -26.81
N SER A 239 -0.38 10.92 -27.23
CA SER A 239 -1.55 10.53 -26.46
C SER A 239 -2.62 9.92 -27.36
N ARG A 240 -3.56 9.19 -26.75
CA ARG A 240 -4.71 8.60 -27.42
C ARG A 240 -5.98 9.23 -26.88
N ALA A 241 -6.84 9.72 -27.78
CA ALA A 241 -8.16 10.18 -27.43
C ALA A 241 -9.13 9.00 -27.46
N LEU A 242 -9.85 8.83 -26.37
CA LEU A 242 -10.78 7.73 -26.16
C LEU A 242 -12.17 8.31 -25.89
N SER A 243 -13.19 7.70 -26.45
CA SER A 243 -14.57 7.87 -25.99
C SER A 243 -14.97 6.62 -25.22
N TYR A 244 -15.64 6.76 -24.10
CA TYR A 244 -16.05 5.61 -23.30
C TYR A 244 -17.43 5.82 -22.68
N VAL A 245 -18.12 4.74 -22.43
CA VAL A 245 -19.37 4.69 -21.67
C VAL A 245 -19.20 3.86 -20.43
N VAL A 246 -19.93 4.23 -19.37
CA VAL A 246 -19.94 3.52 -18.09
C VAL A 246 -21.35 2.96 -17.86
N PHE A 247 -21.45 1.69 -17.62
CA PHE A 247 -22.64 1.00 -17.16
C PHE A 247 -22.54 0.86 -15.66
N GLU A 248 -23.15 1.80 -14.95
CA GLU A 248 -23.08 1.88 -13.50
C GLU A 248 -23.90 0.75 -12.86
N VAL A 249 -23.26 -0.04 -12.00
CA VAL A 249 -23.93 -1.10 -11.24
C VAL A 249 -24.38 -0.55 -9.91
N SER A 250 -25.68 -0.23 -9.84
CA SER A 250 -26.35 0.28 -8.63
C SER A 250 -27.50 -0.66 -8.24
N PRO A 251 -27.79 -0.79 -6.93
CA PRO A 251 -28.95 -1.58 -6.50
C PRO A 251 -30.24 -0.98 -7.04
N THR A 252 -31.14 -1.85 -7.49
CA THR A 252 -32.50 -1.48 -7.91
C THR A 252 -33.42 -1.39 -6.69
N ASP A 253 -34.62 -0.83 -6.87
CA ASP A 253 -35.65 -0.80 -5.82
C ASP A 253 -36.03 -2.22 -5.38
N ASP A 254 -36.06 -3.19 -6.31
CA ASP A 254 -36.30 -4.61 -6.00
C ASP A 254 -35.16 -5.22 -5.16
N ASP A 255 -33.90 -4.88 -5.45
CA ASP A 255 -32.75 -5.28 -4.65
C ASP A 255 -32.86 -4.72 -3.22
N MET A 256 -33.23 -3.46 -3.10
CA MET A 256 -33.38 -2.80 -1.80
C MET A 256 -34.52 -3.43 -0.98
N LEU A 257 -35.68 -3.70 -1.58
CA LEU A 257 -36.80 -4.36 -0.91
C LEU A 257 -36.47 -5.79 -0.50
N ALA A 258 -35.77 -6.55 -1.36
CA ALA A 258 -35.34 -7.90 -1.04
C ALA A 258 -34.32 -7.91 0.10
N LEU A 259 -33.37 -6.96 0.10
CA LEU A 259 -32.39 -6.80 1.17
C LEU A 259 -33.07 -6.40 2.49
N GLU A 260 -33.96 -5.42 2.47
CA GLU A 260 -34.72 -4.97 3.65
C GLU A 260 -35.48 -6.11 4.30
N LYS A 261 -36.20 -6.91 3.50
CA LYS A 261 -36.92 -8.10 3.99
C LYS A 261 -35.95 -9.10 4.64
N SER A 262 -34.84 -9.41 3.98
CA SER A 262 -33.85 -10.35 4.50
C SER A 262 -33.21 -9.83 5.79
N VAL A 263 -32.90 -8.55 5.85
CA VAL A 263 -32.35 -7.89 7.04
C VAL A 263 -33.33 -7.87 8.19
N ALA A 264 -34.62 -7.65 7.93
CA ALA A 264 -35.66 -7.70 8.95
C ALA A 264 -35.83 -9.12 9.54
N GLU A 265 -35.79 -10.16 8.69
CA GLU A 265 -35.85 -11.57 9.13
C GLU A 265 -34.62 -11.93 9.99
N VAL A 266 -33.41 -11.58 9.54
CA VAL A 266 -32.19 -11.81 10.33
C VAL A 266 -32.20 -10.98 11.61
N GLY A 267 -32.68 -9.74 11.57
CA GLY A 267 -32.80 -8.86 12.72
C GLY A 267 -33.71 -9.42 13.80
N ALA A 268 -34.86 -10.03 13.43
CA ALA A 268 -35.73 -10.69 14.37
C ALA A 268 -35.05 -11.89 15.04
N GLN A 269 -34.35 -12.71 14.27
CA GLN A 269 -33.59 -13.87 14.80
C GLN A 269 -32.43 -13.40 15.69
N PHE A 270 -31.70 -12.35 15.28
CA PHE A 270 -30.59 -11.76 16.03
C PHE A 270 -31.07 -11.18 17.37
N ALA A 271 -32.23 -10.56 17.41
CA ALA A 271 -32.81 -10.05 18.65
C ALA A 271 -33.27 -11.18 19.61
N ALA A 272 -33.75 -12.28 19.06
CA ALA A 272 -34.34 -13.39 19.84
C ALA A 272 -33.31 -14.45 20.28
N THR A 273 -32.13 -14.52 19.62
CA THR A 273 -31.15 -15.58 19.92
C THR A 273 -30.56 -15.48 21.33
N GLU A 274 -30.47 -16.61 22.04
CA GLU A 274 -29.74 -16.75 23.29
C GLU A 274 -28.24 -17.00 23.04
N GLU A 275 -27.90 -17.66 21.95
CA GLU A 275 -26.53 -18.02 21.54
C GLU A 275 -25.91 -16.97 20.62
N LEU A 276 -25.85 -15.71 21.09
CA LEU A 276 -25.46 -14.55 20.31
C LEU A 276 -24.10 -14.73 19.61
N LYS A 277 -23.10 -15.26 20.34
CA LYS A 277 -21.73 -15.44 19.82
C LYS A 277 -21.68 -16.43 18.65
N SER A 278 -22.41 -17.55 18.77
CA SER A 278 -22.50 -18.58 17.74
C SER A 278 -23.27 -18.07 16.53
N PHE A 279 -24.36 -17.35 16.75
CA PHE A 279 -25.19 -16.76 15.70
C PHE A 279 -24.40 -15.76 14.85
N VAL A 280 -23.69 -14.84 15.49
CA VAL A 280 -22.89 -13.81 14.79
C VAL A 280 -21.73 -14.46 14.02
N ARG A 281 -21.06 -15.46 14.59
CA ARG A 281 -19.98 -16.18 13.90
C ARG A 281 -20.45 -17.01 12.71
N ALA A 282 -21.67 -17.54 12.77
CA ALA A 282 -22.28 -18.29 11.67
C ALA A 282 -22.73 -17.35 10.52
N ASN A 283 -22.94 -16.08 10.79
CA ASN A 283 -23.33 -15.10 9.78
C ASN A 283 -22.09 -14.56 9.07
N ARG A 284 -22.08 -14.61 7.73
CA ARG A 284 -20.97 -14.10 6.90
C ARG A 284 -20.61 -12.65 7.20
N ASN A 285 -21.61 -11.84 7.54
CA ASN A 285 -21.48 -10.40 7.79
C ASN A 285 -21.38 -10.09 9.29
N GLY A 286 -21.25 -11.12 10.12
CA GLY A 286 -21.14 -10.99 11.57
C GLY A 286 -19.75 -10.63 12.03
N LYS A 287 -19.67 -9.69 12.98
CA LYS A 287 -18.44 -9.26 13.61
C LYS A 287 -18.61 -9.17 15.13
N ILE A 288 -17.63 -9.67 15.86
CA ILE A 288 -17.53 -9.52 17.31
C ILE A 288 -16.32 -8.63 17.57
N ALA A 289 -16.53 -7.51 18.25
CA ALA A 289 -15.43 -6.65 18.66
C ALA A 289 -14.62 -7.34 19.77
N ASP A 290 -13.29 -7.25 19.70
CA ASP A 290 -12.40 -7.79 20.73
C ASP A 290 -12.21 -6.83 21.89
N ASN A 291 -12.69 -5.60 21.76
CA ASN A 291 -12.57 -4.52 22.74
C ASN A 291 -13.92 -4.15 23.36
N TYR A 292 -13.84 -3.38 24.43
CA TYR A 292 -15.01 -2.82 25.13
C TYR A 292 -15.09 -1.33 24.85
N VAL A 293 -16.27 -0.87 24.44
CA VAL A 293 -16.54 0.53 24.11
C VAL A 293 -17.48 1.18 25.11
N SER A 294 -17.25 2.46 25.43
CA SER A 294 -18.10 3.26 26.30
C SER A 294 -19.20 3.98 25.52
N ALA A 295 -20.18 4.53 26.22
CA ALA A 295 -21.22 5.37 25.61
C ALA A 295 -20.67 6.52 24.76
N LYS A 296 -19.49 7.05 25.09
CA LYS A 296 -18.87 8.17 24.37
C LYS A 296 -18.37 7.80 22.95
N GLN A 297 -18.21 6.50 22.69
CA GLN A 297 -17.69 5.96 21.43
C GLN A 297 -18.80 5.41 20.52
N LEU A 298 -20.03 5.44 20.99
CA LEU A 298 -21.24 5.00 20.30
C LEU A 298 -22.11 6.22 19.96
N SER A 299 -22.98 6.08 18.97
CA SER A 299 -24.05 7.06 18.80
C SER A 299 -25.02 7.00 19.98
N GLU A 300 -25.79 8.06 20.21
CA GLU A 300 -26.73 8.12 21.33
C GLU A 300 -27.74 6.97 21.34
N GLU A 301 -28.23 6.63 20.16
CA GLU A 301 -29.19 5.51 19.95
C GLU A 301 -28.55 4.14 20.22
N GLU A 302 -27.32 3.92 19.72
CA GLU A 302 -26.56 2.70 20.00
C GLU A 302 -26.22 2.56 21.46
N ALA A 303 -25.73 3.65 22.08
CA ALA A 303 -25.38 3.65 23.49
C ALA A 303 -26.59 3.31 24.37
N LYS A 304 -27.74 3.92 24.08
CA LYS A 304 -28.98 3.63 24.80
C LYS A 304 -29.37 2.16 24.67
N ALA A 305 -29.40 1.63 23.47
CA ALA A 305 -29.79 0.24 23.25
C ALA A 305 -28.80 -0.76 23.86
N LEU A 306 -27.51 -0.62 23.57
CA LEU A 306 -26.49 -1.61 23.95
C LEU A 306 -26.19 -1.58 25.46
N LEU A 307 -26.19 -0.42 26.07
CA LEU A 307 -25.95 -0.31 27.52
C LEU A 307 -27.14 -0.79 28.35
N ASP A 308 -28.35 -0.71 27.81
CA ASP A 308 -29.57 -1.25 28.44
C ASP A 308 -29.79 -2.75 28.15
N GLY A 309 -28.90 -3.38 27.35
CA GLY A 309 -28.96 -4.77 26.98
C GLY A 309 -29.99 -5.08 25.89
N ALA A 310 -30.46 -4.05 25.19
CA ALA A 310 -31.38 -4.19 24.06
C ALA A 310 -30.63 -4.39 22.74
N THR A 311 -31.38 -4.74 21.70
CA THR A 311 -30.86 -4.80 20.32
C THR A 311 -30.94 -3.41 19.70
N TYR A 312 -29.85 -2.96 19.09
CA TYR A 312 -29.82 -1.81 18.20
C TYR A 312 -30.09 -2.26 16.77
N GLY A 313 -30.99 -1.58 16.09
CA GLY A 313 -31.30 -1.87 14.69
C GLY A 313 -32.23 -3.10 14.48
N PRO A 314 -32.35 -3.55 13.20
CA PRO A 314 -31.63 -3.06 12.02
C PRO A 314 -31.93 -1.61 11.63
N VAL A 315 -30.90 -0.83 11.36
CA VAL A 315 -30.99 0.58 10.92
C VAL A 315 -30.16 0.78 9.67
N LEU A 316 -30.73 1.46 8.66
CA LEU A 316 -30.02 1.85 7.46
C LEU A 316 -29.26 3.17 7.71
N LYS A 317 -27.94 3.12 7.63
CA LYS A 317 -27.07 4.29 7.80
C LYS A 317 -25.85 4.19 6.88
N ASN A 318 -25.49 5.28 6.21
CA ASN A 318 -24.36 5.30 5.28
C ASN A 318 -24.37 4.17 4.23
N ASN A 319 -25.54 3.86 3.68
CA ASN A 319 -25.75 2.80 2.69
C ASN A 319 -25.46 1.37 3.21
N GLU A 320 -25.58 1.17 4.53
CA GLU A 320 -25.43 -0.12 5.19
C GLU A 320 -26.53 -0.33 6.23
N TRP A 321 -27.10 -1.52 6.25
CA TRP A 321 -27.98 -1.96 7.32
C TRP A 321 -27.13 -2.51 8.46
N THR A 322 -27.25 -1.93 9.64
CA THR A 322 -26.49 -2.35 10.83
C THR A 322 -27.43 -2.75 11.95
N MET A 323 -27.11 -3.87 12.58
CA MET A 323 -27.71 -4.32 13.83
C MET A 323 -26.62 -4.72 14.82
N ALA A 324 -26.82 -4.44 16.11
CA ALA A 324 -25.86 -4.71 17.15
C ALA A 324 -26.50 -5.11 18.47
N ARG A 325 -25.79 -5.93 19.26
CA ARG A 325 -26.13 -6.29 20.66
C ARG A 325 -24.87 -6.32 21.50
N ALA A 326 -25.03 -6.05 22.79
CA ALA A 326 -23.97 -6.28 23.76
C ALA A 326 -23.76 -7.78 23.97
N LEU A 327 -22.54 -8.26 23.71
CA LEU A 327 -22.15 -9.64 23.98
C LEU A 327 -21.72 -9.80 25.44
N ASP A 328 -21.00 -8.82 25.98
CA ASP A 328 -20.54 -8.76 27.36
C ASP A 328 -20.51 -7.31 27.82
N THR A 329 -20.57 -7.12 29.13
CA THR A 329 -20.59 -5.79 29.76
C THR A 329 -19.60 -5.77 30.93
N LYS A 330 -18.77 -4.71 30.98
CA LYS A 330 -17.83 -4.48 32.07
C LYS A 330 -17.92 -3.05 32.59
N ILE A 331 -17.60 -2.88 33.87
CA ILE A 331 -17.43 -1.56 34.48
C ILE A 331 -15.93 -1.32 34.56
N VAL A 332 -15.41 -0.47 33.68
CA VAL A 332 -13.97 -0.20 33.51
C VAL A 332 -13.76 1.30 33.33
N PRO A 333 -12.55 1.83 33.58
CA PRO A 333 -12.25 3.24 33.34
C PRO A 333 -12.47 3.64 31.86
N ASP A 334 -12.97 4.85 31.60
CA ASP A 334 -13.15 5.38 30.25
C ASP A 334 -11.80 5.50 29.53
N SER A 335 -10.77 5.97 30.24
CA SER A 335 -9.39 6.00 29.75
C SER A 335 -8.38 5.73 30.86
N MET A 336 -7.20 5.28 30.46
CA MET A 336 -6.09 4.96 31.36
C MET A 336 -4.79 5.55 30.83
N GLY A 337 -3.99 6.13 31.70
CA GLY A 337 -2.61 6.52 31.43
C GLY A 337 -1.69 5.35 31.78
N ILE A 338 -0.92 4.91 30.78
CA ILE A 338 -0.11 3.68 30.85
C ILE A 338 1.35 3.98 30.59
N ARG A 339 2.21 3.34 31.37
CA ARG A 339 3.64 3.13 31.06
C ARG A 339 3.89 1.64 30.89
N HIS A 340 4.84 1.27 30.05
CA HIS A 340 5.19 -0.14 29.86
C HIS A 340 6.70 -0.40 29.79
N ILE A 341 7.09 -1.61 30.16
CA ILE A 341 8.41 -2.19 29.93
C ILE A 341 8.18 -3.45 29.09
N VAL A 342 8.76 -3.50 27.92
CA VAL A 342 8.62 -4.63 27.00
C VAL A 342 9.88 -5.48 27.08
N LEU A 343 9.71 -6.78 27.31
CA LEU A 343 10.78 -7.76 27.40
C LEU A 343 10.50 -8.93 26.44
N PRO A 344 11.53 -9.58 25.87
CA PRO A 344 11.33 -10.81 25.12
C PRO A 344 10.70 -11.90 26.01
N TYR A 345 9.86 -12.75 25.44
CA TYR A 345 9.20 -13.85 26.17
C TYR A 345 10.21 -14.79 26.86
N THR A 346 11.41 -14.96 26.29
CA THR A 346 12.51 -15.76 26.86
C THR A 346 13.06 -15.22 28.17
N GLN A 347 12.75 -13.97 28.54
CA GLN A 347 13.22 -13.30 29.77
C GLN A 347 12.14 -13.25 30.87
N GLU A 348 11.30 -14.27 30.98
CA GLU A 348 10.22 -14.31 31.98
C GLU A 348 10.71 -14.17 33.42
N ALA A 349 11.80 -14.84 33.77
CA ALA A 349 12.40 -14.74 35.12
C ALA A 349 12.89 -13.31 35.44
N LEU A 350 13.39 -12.57 34.43
CA LEU A 350 13.75 -11.16 34.57
C LEU A 350 12.51 -10.31 34.77
N ALA A 351 11.44 -10.54 34.01
CA ALA A 351 10.17 -9.83 34.15
C ALA A 351 9.59 -9.97 35.57
N ASP A 352 9.63 -11.17 36.15
CA ASP A 352 9.16 -11.42 37.53
C ASP A 352 10.02 -10.70 38.58
N SER A 353 11.33 -10.69 38.38
CA SER A 353 12.27 -9.95 39.22
C SER A 353 12.01 -8.45 39.17
N LEU A 354 11.88 -7.89 37.96
CA LEU A 354 11.59 -6.48 37.74
C LEU A 354 10.21 -6.10 38.32
N LEU A 355 9.19 -6.94 38.14
CA LEU A 355 7.87 -6.71 38.73
C LEU A 355 7.94 -6.61 40.25
N THR A 356 8.74 -7.46 40.89
CA THR A 356 8.95 -7.44 42.34
C THR A 356 9.63 -6.16 42.79
N VAL A 357 10.69 -5.74 42.10
CA VAL A 357 11.45 -4.52 42.37
C VAL A 357 10.57 -3.27 42.17
N LEU A 358 9.79 -3.23 41.12
CA LEU A 358 8.87 -2.14 40.83
C LEU A 358 7.73 -2.05 41.83
N LYS A 359 7.16 -3.17 42.28
CA LYS A 359 6.19 -3.21 43.38
C LYS A 359 6.80 -2.81 44.71
N GLY A 360 8.10 -2.94 44.89
CA GLY A 360 8.87 -2.44 46.02
C GLY A 360 9.14 -0.94 45.98
N GLY A 361 8.71 -0.21 44.95
CA GLY A 361 8.81 1.24 44.86
C GLY A 361 9.98 1.77 44.03
N ALA A 362 10.64 0.92 43.24
CA ALA A 362 11.65 1.38 42.31
C ALA A 362 11.06 2.30 41.23
N ASP A 363 11.86 3.23 40.70
CA ASP A 363 11.45 4.17 39.68
C ASP A 363 11.19 3.44 38.35
N PHE A 364 9.94 3.43 37.93
CA PHE A 364 9.48 2.77 36.72
C PHE A 364 10.20 3.31 35.47
N ALA A 365 10.43 4.63 35.42
CA ALA A 365 11.06 5.26 34.27
C ALA A 365 12.52 4.84 34.10
N GLN A 366 13.25 4.73 35.21
CA GLN A 366 14.64 4.25 35.18
C GLN A 366 14.73 2.78 34.75
N VAL A 367 13.84 1.94 35.27
CA VAL A 367 13.79 0.51 34.89
C VAL A 367 13.37 0.37 33.42
N ALA A 368 12.43 1.16 32.95
CA ALA A 368 12.02 1.14 31.53
C ALA A 368 13.18 1.53 30.61
N ALA A 369 13.90 2.61 30.93
CA ALA A 369 15.05 3.05 30.14
C ALA A 369 16.21 2.02 30.12
N GLN A 370 16.34 1.20 31.16
CA GLN A 370 17.42 0.24 31.28
C GLN A 370 17.09 -1.12 30.65
N TYR A 371 15.84 -1.59 30.74
CA TYR A 371 15.49 -2.98 30.42
C TYR A 371 14.48 -3.13 29.29
N SER A 372 13.72 -2.09 28.92
CA SER A 372 12.74 -2.21 27.85
C SER A 372 13.42 -2.33 26.48
N VAL A 373 13.04 -3.37 25.73
CA VAL A 373 13.52 -3.55 24.34
C VAL A 373 12.70 -2.73 23.31
N TYR A 374 11.70 -1.98 23.76
CA TYR A 374 10.90 -1.13 22.90
C TYR A 374 11.39 0.32 22.94
N ASP A 375 12.34 0.64 22.09
CA ASP A 375 13.08 1.90 22.08
C ASP A 375 12.19 3.15 21.97
N ALA A 376 11.05 3.05 21.27
CA ALA A 376 10.14 4.17 21.07
C ALA A 376 9.61 4.78 22.39
N THR A 377 9.48 3.98 23.45
CA THR A 377 9.00 4.44 24.76
C THR A 377 10.05 4.32 25.86
N ALA A 378 11.05 3.45 25.72
CA ALA A 378 12.07 3.20 26.75
C ALA A 378 12.75 4.50 27.20
N ALA A 379 13.21 5.33 26.26
CA ALA A 379 13.89 6.60 26.53
C ALA A 379 13.00 7.62 27.26
N ASN A 380 11.66 7.52 27.13
CA ASN A 380 10.68 8.37 27.80
C ASN A 380 10.09 7.71 29.06
N GLY A 381 10.84 6.82 29.70
CA GLY A 381 10.40 6.15 30.92
C GLY A 381 9.25 5.16 30.71
N GLY A 382 9.13 4.60 29.52
CA GLY A 382 8.09 3.65 29.13
C GLY A 382 6.72 4.27 28.85
N GLU A 383 6.61 5.60 28.75
CA GLU A 383 5.31 6.27 28.63
C GLU A 383 4.63 5.99 27.29
N VAL A 384 3.44 5.39 27.35
CA VAL A 384 2.55 5.14 26.20
C VAL A 384 1.55 6.29 26.06
N GLY A 385 1.20 6.95 27.15
CA GLY A 385 0.23 8.04 27.19
C GLY A 385 -1.13 7.62 27.74
N VAL A 386 -2.12 8.52 27.58
CA VAL A 386 -3.50 8.28 28.00
C VAL A 386 -4.30 7.73 26.83
N MET A 387 -4.85 6.54 26.99
CA MET A 387 -5.59 5.82 25.97
C MET A 387 -7.00 5.47 26.45
N PRO A 388 -8.02 5.49 25.56
CA PRO A 388 -9.33 4.98 25.91
C PRO A 388 -9.24 3.48 26.19
N PHE A 389 -10.08 2.97 27.11
CA PHE A 389 -10.05 1.53 27.45
C PHE A 389 -10.31 0.63 26.25
N SER A 390 -11.05 1.11 25.26
CA SER A 390 -11.30 0.42 23.99
C SER A 390 -10.06 0.16 23.13
N ALA A 391 -8.93 0.81 23.43
CA ALA A 391 -7.66 0.51 22.78
C ALA A 391 -7.04 -0.82 23.25
N PHE A 392 -7.51 -1.35 24.37
CA PHE A 392 -7.04 -2.62 24.92
C PHE A 392 -7.99 -3.75 24.50
N SER A 393 -7.43 -4.85 24.03
CA SER A 393 -8.15 -6.05 23.62
C SER A 393 -7.53 -7.30 24.25
N GLY A 394 -8.25 -8.42 24.22
CA GLY A 394 -7.75 -9.72 24.66
C GLY A 394 -7.20 -9.70 26.08
N GLU A 395 -5.95 -10.16 26.23
CA GLU A 395 -5.26 -10.29 27.52
C GLU A 395 -5.00 -8.93 28.20
N PHE A 396 -4.75 -7.88 27.40
CA PHE A 396 -4.56 -6.51 27.92
C PHE A 396 -5.83 -5.98 28.55
N ALA A 397 -6.95 -6.09 27.88
CA ALA A 397 -8.25 -5.67 28.43
C ALA A 397 -8.62 -6.48 29.68
N ALA A 398 -8.31 -7.77 29.72
CA ALA A 398 -8.57 -8.62 30.89
C ALA A 398 -7.71 -8.23 32.10
N ALA A 399 -6.41 -7.99 31.89
CA ALA A 399 -5.47 -7.63 32.96
C ALA A 399 -5.71 -6.23 33.51
N LEU A 400 -6.09 -5.27 32.64
CA LEU A 400 -6.27 -3.86 33.00
C LEU A 400 -7.68 -3.53 33.51
N ALA A 401 -8.68 -4.41 33.29
CA ALA A 401 -10.09 -4.15 33.67
C ALA A 401 -10.28 -3.77 35.13
N ASN A 402 -9.50 -4.35 36.05
CA ASN A 402 -9.59 -4.12 37.48
C ASN A 402 -8.40 -3.32 38.05
N ALA A 403 -7.47 -2.91 37.19
CA ALA A 403 -6.26 -2.20 37.62
C ALA A 403 -6.59 -0.76 38.02
N LYS A 404 -5.98 -0.31 39.11
CA LYS A 404 -6.12 1.03 39.70
C LYS A 404 -4.86 1.85 39.47
N THR A 405 -4.97 3.14 39.60
CA THR A 405 -3.81 4.03 39.61
C THR A 405 -2.76 3.55 40.64
N GLY A 406 -1.55 3.32 40.14
CA GLY A 406 -0.42 2.77 40.88
C GLY A 406 -0.17 1.28 40.65
N ASP A 407 -1.13 0.54 40.13
CA ASP A 407 -0.97 -0.90 39.89
C ASP A 407 0.01 -1.18 38.75
N ILE A 408 0.75 -2.28 38.89
CA ILE A 408 1.65 -2.80 37.86
C ILE A 408 1.23 -4.24 37.57
N VAL A 409 0.88 -4.50 36.31
CA VAL A 409 0.43 -5.81 35.84
C VAL A 409 1.44 -6.40 34.84
N LYS A 410 1.65 -7.72 34.91
CA LYS A 410 2.44 -8.49 33.92
C LYS A 410 1.49 -9.09 32.92
N ILE A 411 1.74 -8.86 31.64
CA ILE A 411 0.95 -9.39 30.54
C ILE A 411 1.91 -10.07 29.56
N ALA A 412 1.66 -11.33 29.26
CA ALA A 412 2.36 -12.05 28.19
C ALA A 412 1.48 -12.06 26.95
N SER A 413 1.98 -11.57 25.84
CA SER A 413 1.25 -11.54 24.58
C SER A 413 2.20 -11.69 23.40
N GLY A 414 1.96 -12.72 22.58
CA GLY A 414 2.86 -13.10 21.50
C GLY A 414 4.26 -13.45 22.01
N ASP A 415 5.28 -12.88 21.40
CA ASP A 415 6.71 -13.13 21.72
C ASP A 415 7.26 -12.17 22.79
N ALA A 416 6.39 -11.42 23.46
CA ALA A 416 6.78 -10.40 24.44
C ALA A 416 6.05 -10.52 25.77
N ILE A 417 6.73 -10.08 26.83
CA ILE A 417 6.16 -9.85 28.15
C ILE A 417 6.16 -8.34 28.38
N GLN A 418 5.03 -7.80 28.82
CA GLN A 418 4.89 -6.39 29.16
C GLN A 418 4.59 -6.23 30.65
N LEU A 419 5.37 -5.41 31.31
CA LEU A 419 5.05 -4.89 32.64
C LEU A 419 4.39 -3.53 32.45
N MET A 420 3.11 -3.43 32.72
CA MET A 420 2.32 -2.20 32.50
C MET A 420 1.97 -1.56 33.83
N GLN A 421 2.33 -0.28 33.99
CA GLN A 421 1.93 0.55 35.14
C GLN A 421 0.79 1.47 34.72
N VAL A 422 -0.27 1.46 35.53
CA VAL A 422 -1.37 2.43 35.41
C VAL A 422 -1.03 3.66 36.26
N TYR A 423 -0.64 4.76 35.61
CA TYR A 423 -0.36 6.00 36.36
C TYR A 423 -1.58 6.92 36.48
N ARG A 424 -2.61 6.68 35.66
CA ARG A 424 -3.88 7.39 35.71
C ARG A 424 -5.01 6.46 35.30
N ALA A 425 -6.14 6.53 35.95
CA ALA A 425 -7.39 5.89 35.56
C ALA A 425 -8.56 6.87 35.78
N ASP A 426 -9.41 7.01 34.76
CA ASP A 426 -10.63 7.79 34.85
C ASP A 426 -11.69 7.05 35.69
N LYS A 427 -12.80 7.74 35.99
CA LYS A 427 -13.91 7.10 36.73
C LYS A 427 -14.45 5.93 35.89
N PRO A 428 -14.64 4.75 36.49
CA PRO A 428 -15.23 3.62 35.80
C PRO A 428 -16.64 3.93 35.30
N SER A 429 -16.93 3.51 34.09
CA SER A 429 -18.25 3.56 33.48
C SER A 429 -18.60 2.21 32.85
N LYS A 430 -19.85 2.05 32.46
CA LYS A 430 -20.30 0.83 31.79
C LYS A 430 -19.79 0.79 30.34
N HIS A 431 -19.08 -0.26 29.98
CA HIS A 431 -18.58 -0.55 28.64
C HIS A 431 -19.19 -1.85 28.13
N VAL A 432 -19.36 -1.97 26.83
CA VAL A 432 -19.92 -3.15 26.18
C VAL A 432 -18.97 -3.70 25.12
N GLN A 433 -18.88 -5.01 25.04
CA GLN A 433 -18.32 -5.72 23.91
C GLN A 433 -19.43 -5.89 22.88
N VAL A 434 -19.23 -5.37 21.67
CA VAL A 434 -20.29 -5.32 20.65
C VAL A 434 -20.19 -6.51 19.72
N ALA A 435 -21.32 -7.20 19.51
CA ALA A 435 -21.55 -8.14 18.44
C ALA A 435 -22.48 -7.48 17.41
N SER A 436 -22.05 -7.40 16.17
CA SER A 436 -22.78 -6.70 15.10
C SER A 436 -22.90 -7.54 13.84
N ILE A 437 -23.90 -7.23 13.03
CA ILE A 437 -24.07 -7.75 11.67
C ILE A 437 -24.36 -6.53 10.78
N THR A 438 -23.62 -6.42 9.67
CA THR A 438 -23.74 -5.28 8.75
C THR A 438 -23.95 -5.75 7.32
N TYR A 439 -25.03 -5.32 6.70
CA TYR A 439 -25.35 -5.62 5.30
C TYR A 439 -25.18 -4.40 4.43
N PRO A 440 -24.15 -4.33 3.58
CA PRO A 440 -24.02 -3.23 2.62
C PRO A 440 -25.17 -3.29 1.59
N VAL A 441 -25.65 -2.12 1.18
CA VAL A 441 -26.62 -1.99 0.10
C VAL A 441 -25.88 -2.10 -1.23
N GLU A 442 -25.92 -3.28 -1.84
CA GLU A 442 -25.26 -3.60 -3.11
C GLU A 442 -26.25 -4.15 -4.12
N ALA A 443 -25.93 -3.97 -5.41
CA ALA A 443 -26.70 -4.61 -6.47
C ALA A 443 -26.63 -6.13 -6.36
N SER A 444 -27.77 -6.79 -6.57
CA SER A 444 -27.86 -8.26 -6.57
C SER A 444 -27.07 -8.88 -7.73
N ALA A 445 -26.83 -10.19 -7.64
CA ALA A 445 -26.22 -10.95 -8.73
C ALA A 445 -27.10 -10.95 -10.01
N ALA A 446 -28.40 -10.78 -9.88
CA ALA A 446 -29.32 -10.65 -11.02
C ALA A 446 -29.11 -9.29 -11.69
N THR A 447 -29.17 -8.22 -10.94
CA THR A 447 -28.94 -6.86 -11.44
C THR A 447 -27.56 -6.73 -12.10
N ARG A 448 -26.49 -7.26 -11.47
CA ARG A 448 -25.14 -7.27 -12.06
C ARG A 448 -25.10 -8.00 -13.41
N ARG A 449 -25.79 -9.15 -13.53
CA ARG A 449 -25.89 -9.88 -14.81
C ARG A 449 -26.64 -9.09 -15.87
N ASP A 450 -27.74 -8.44 -15.48
CA ASP A 450 -28.55 -7.68 -16.43
C ASP A 450 -27.78 -6.46 -16.96
N ILE A 451 -27.07 -5.73 -16.10
CA ILE A 451 -26.18 -4.63 -16.52
C ILE A 451 -25.04 -5.15 -17.39
N HIS A 452 -24.43 -6.29 -17.03
CA HIS A 452 -23.39 -6.92 -17.86
C HIS A 452 -23.93 -7.29 -19.25
N ASN A 453 -25.15 -7.85 -19.34
CA ASN A 453 -25.78 -8.20 -20.62
C ASN A 453 -26.08 -6.95 -21.46
N GLN A 454 -26.54 -5.86 -20.81
CA GLN A 454 -26.76 -4.59 -21.48
C GLN A 454 -25.44 -4.03 -22.04
N ALA A 455 -24.36 -4.01 -21.24
CA ALA A 455 -23.04 -3.61 -21.68
C ALA A 455 -22.52 -4.51 -22.83
N GLY A 456 -22.79 -5.83 -22.76
CA GLY A 456 -22.43 -6.78 -23.84
C GLY A 456 -23.14 -6.48 -25.15
N THR A 457 -24.44 -6.23 -25.09
CA THR A 457 -25.24 -5.85 -26.25
C THR A 457 -24.75 -4.54 -26.85
N PHE A 458 -24.44 -3.55 -25.99
CA PHE A 458 -23.84 -2.30 -26.40
C PHE A 458 -22.52 -2.53 -27.14
N SER A 459 -21.58 -3.28 -26.57
CA SER A 459 -20.26 -3.53 -27.17
C SER A 459 -20.36 -4.15 -28.57
N VAL A 460 -21.35 -4.99 -28.82
CA VAL A 460 -21.61 -5.58 -30.14
C VAL A 460 -22.16 -4.54 -31.13
N ASN A 461 -23.15 -3.76 -30.70
CA ASN A 461 -23.84 -2.78 -31.55
C ASN A 461 -22.99 -1.54 -31.84
N ALA A 462 -22.06 -1.22 -30.96
CA ALA A 462 -21.19 -0.04 -31.04
C ALA A 462 -20.03 -0.19 -32.04
N LYS A 463 -19.80 -1.41 -32.59
CA LYS A 463 -18.69 -1.68 -33.52
C LYS A 463 -18.93 -1.07 -34.91
N GLY A 464 -17.85 -0.62 -35.52
CA GLY A 464 -17.82 -0.22 -36.93
C GLY A 464 -17.59 1.26 -37.20
N SER A 465 -18.08 2.17 -36.40
CA SER A 465 -17.82 3.61 -36.56
C SER A 465 -18.09 4.40 -35.27
N VAL A 466 -17.67 5.67 -35.25
CA VAL A 466 -17.98 6.61 -34.16
C VAL A 466 -19.49 6.87 -34.06
N GLU A 467 -20.18 6.92 -35.19
CA GLU A 467 -21.62 7.08 -35.27
C GLU A 467 -22.33 5.88 -34.66
N ALA A 468 -21.94 4.66 -35.02
CA ALA A 468 -22.51 3.44 -34.44
C ALA A 468 -22.32 3.38 -32.92
N PHE A 469 -21.17 3.83 -32.40
CA PHE A 469 -20.93 3.93 -30.98
C PHE A 469 -21.88 4.92 -30.30
N ASN A 470 -22.09 6.10 -30.89
CA ASN A 470 -22.98 7.11 -30.36
C ASN A 470 -24.46 6.70 -30.45
N ASP A 471 -24.86 6.03 -31.53
CA ASP A 471 -26.22 5.51 -31.71
C ASP A 471 -26.51 4.41 -30.67
N ALA A 472 -25.56 3.49 -30.46
CA ALA A 472 -25.65 2.47 -29.43
C ALA A 472 -25.71 3.08 -28.02
N ALA A 473 -24.95 4.15 -27.75
CA ALA A 473 -24.99 4.86 -26.47
C ALA A 473 -26.35 5.52 -26.23
N SER A 474 -26.92 6.13 -27.27
CA SER A 474 -28.26 6.72 -27.21
C SER A 474 -29.33 5.65 -26.97
N ALA A 475 -29.24 4.51 -27.65
CA ALA A 475 -30.17 3.37 -27.48
C ALA A 475 -30.08 2.74 -26.08
N ALA A 476 -28.88 2.70 -25.48
CA ALA A 476 -28.65 2.20 -24.13
C ALA A 476 -28.87 3.25 -23.03
N ALA A 477 -29.24 4.48 -23.40
CA ALA A 477 -29.39 5.61 -22.49
C ALA A 477 -28.15 5.92 -21.63
N VAL A 478 -26.94 5.68 -22.18
CA VAL A 478 -25.66 6.01 -21.54
C VAL A 478 -24.98 7.18 -22.26
N THR A 479 -24.25 7.99 -21.50
CA THR A 479 -23.59 9.17 -22.07
C THR A 479 -22.12 8.90 -22.34
N PRO A 480 -21.64 9.05 -23.59
CA PRO A 480 -20.22 8.96 -23.89
C PRO A 480 -19.40 10.04 -23.16
N ARG A 481 -18.30 9.64 -22.57
CA ARG A 481 -17.32 10.51 -21.90
C ARG A 481 -16.02 10.46 -22.70
N ILE A 482 -15.26 11.55 -22.68
CA ILE A 482 -13.98 11.64 -23.42
C ILE A 482 -12.84 11.57 -22.42
N ALA A 483 -11.81 10.80 -22.75
CA ALA A 483 -10.56 10.73 -22.01
C ALA A 483 -9.37 10.85 -22.96
N SER A 484 -8.27 11.35 -22.44
CA SER A 484 -6.96 11.33 -23.09
C SER A 484 -6.01 10.48 -22.26
N LEU A 485 -5.33 9.56 -22.94
CA LEU A 485 -4.33 8.66 -22.33
C LEU A 485 -2.96 9.02 -22.91
N ALA A 486 -2.09 9.67 -22.13
CA ALA A 486 -0.74 10.01 -22.53
C ALA A 486 0.16 8.77 -22.53
N GLN A 487 1.18 8.77 -23.38
CA GLN A 487 2.12 7.64 -23.47
C GLN A 487 2.76 7.34 -22.10
N GLY A 488 2.61 6.10 -21.66
CA GLY A 488 3.12 5.61 -20.36
C GLY A 488 2.15 5.72 -19.19
N GLU A 489 1.00 6.38 -19.34
CA GLU A 489 -0.06 6.32 -18.35
C GLU A 489 -0.64 4.91 -18.26
N ARG A 490 -0.89 4.46 -17.04
CA ARG A 490 -1.40 3.10 -16.77
C ARG A 490 -2.88 3.06 -16.45
N THR A 491 -3.46 4.21 -16.14
CA THR A 491 -4.87 4.34 -15.77
C THR A 491 -5.49 5.53 -16.49
N ILE A 492 -6.78 5.49 -16.69
CA ILE A 492 -7.55 6.58 -17.29
C ILE A 492 -8.10 7.45 -16.18
N ARG A 493 -7.87 8.76 -16.24
CA ARG A 493 -8.37 9.70 -15.24
C ARG A 493 -9.90 9.62 -15.15
N GLY A 494 -10.42 9.40 -13.95
CA GLY A 494 -11.85 9.25 -13.68
C GLY A 494 -12.39 7.83 -13.78
N LEU A 495 -11.53 6.84 -14.04
CA LEU A 495 -11.83 5.41 -13.97
C LEU A 495 -10.88 4.75 -12.99
N GLU A 496 -11.39 4.29 -11.85
CA GLU A 496 -10.63 3.49 -10.89
C GLU A 496 -10.29 2.12 -11.51
N ASP A 497 -9.14 1.52 -11.15
CA ASP A 497 -8.71 0.19 -11.60
C ASP A 497 -8.72 -0.02 -13.12
N SER A 498 -8.46 1.05 -13.90
CA SER A 498 -8.56 1.07 -15.38
C SER A 498 -7.30 0.60 -16.11
N ARG A 499 -6.44 -0.20 -15.48
CA ARG A 499 -5.18 -0.66 -16.08
C ARG A 499 -5.36 -1.52 -17.33
N ASP A 500 -6.31 -2.43 -17.32
CA ASP A 500 -6.60 -3.29 -18.47
C ASP A 500 -7.21 -2.49 -19.61
N VAL A 501 -8.00 -1.48 -19.28
CA VAL A 501 -8.54 -0.49 -20.22
C VAL A 501 -7.41 0.30 -20.90
N ALA A 502 -6.46 0.81 -20.13
CA ALA A 502 -5.30 1.52 -20.67
C ALA A 502 -4.43 0.62 -21.55
N ARG A 503 -4.22 -0.64 -21.14
CA ARG A 503 -3.48 -1.63 -21.94
C ARG A 503 -4.16 -1.90 -23.28
N TRP A 504 -5.48 -2.09 -23.27
CA TRP A 504 -6.24 -2.26 -24.51
C TRP A 504 -6.08 -1.04 -25.42
N ALA A 505 -6.23 0.18 -24.85
CA ALA A 505 -6.14 1.41 -25.62
C ALA A 505 -4.78 1.57 -26.32
N TYR A 506 -3.67 1.09 -25.76
CA TYR A 506 -2.37 1.12 -26.45
C TYR A 506 -2.23 0.11 -27.57
N GLY A 507 -2.97 -0.99 -27.55
CA GLY A 507 -2.98 -2.01 -28.60
C GLY A 507 -4.03 -1.80 -29.70
N ALA A 508 -5.00 -0.94 -29.48
CA ALA A 508 -6.13 -0.70 -30.36
C ALA A 508 -5.74 0.15 -31.58
N GLU A 509 -6.48 -0.03 -32.70
CA GLU A 509 -6.47 0.82 -33.88
C GLU A 509 -7.59 1.86 -33.84
N VAL A 510 -7.44 2.96 -34.58
CA VAL A 510 -8.47 4.03 -34.62
C VAL A 510 -9.78 3.45 -35.15
N GLY A 511 -10.86 3.65 -34.41
CA GLY A 511 -12.17 3.10 -34.70
C GLY A 511 -12.48 1.78 -33.99
N ASP A 512 -11.50 1.18 -33.31
CA ASP A 512 -11.76 -0.03 -32.53
C ASP A 512 -12.65 0.25 -31.34
N VAL A 513 -13.59 -0.65 -31.10
CA VAL A 513 -14.43 -0.70 -29.91
C VAL A 513 -14.02 -1.89 -29.05
N SER A 514 -13.82 -1.63 -27.76
CA SER A 514 -13.39 -2.65 -26.82
C SER A 514 -14.46 -3.69 -26.52
N GLU A 515 -14.02 -4.80 -25.95
CA GLU A 515 -14.89 -5.64 -25.13
C GLU A 515 -15.27 -4.88 -23.85
N ILE A 516 -16.09 -5.50 -23.01
CA ILE A 516 -16.51 -4.93 -21.73
C ILE A 516 -15.38 -5.16 -20.73
N PHE A 517 -14.96 -4.09 -20.06
CA PHE A 517 -14.03 -4.17 -18.94
C PHE A 517 -14.76 -3.96 -17.60
N PRO A 518 -14.55 -4.83 -16.62
CA PRO A 518 -14.93 -4.53 -15.24
C PRO A 518 -13.96 -3.46 -14.68
N VAL A 519 -14.51 -2.36 -14.18
CA VAL A 519 -13.73 -1.23 -13.61
C VAL A 519 -14.36 -0.88 -12.27
N GLY A 520 -13.72 -1.29 -11.18
CA GLY A 520 -14.32 -1.25 -9.85
C GLY A 520 -15.59 -2.12 -9.78
N LYS A 521 -16.72 -1.50 -9.48
CA LYS A 521 -18.03 -2.18 -9.47
C LYS A 521 -18.78 -2.14 -10.82
N ASP A 522 -18.34 -1.27 -11.75
CA ASP A 522 -19.05 -0.91 -12.97
C ASP A 522 -18.45 -1.62 -14.20
N TYR A 523 -19.14 -1.50 -15.35
CA TYR A 523 -18.63 -1.99 -16.62
C TYR A 523 -18.39 -0.83 -17.58
N VAL A 524 -17.27 -0.91 -18.32
CA VAL A 524 -16.84 0.14 -19.26
C VAL A 524 -16.61 -0.44 -20.64
N CYS A 525 -17.05 0.28 -21.65
CA CYS A 525 -16.73 0.00 -23.05
C CYS A 525 -16.15 1.25 -23.70
N LEU A 526 -15.12 1.09 -24.53
CA LEU A 526 -14.35 2.19 -25.10
C LEU A 526 -14.35 2.14 -26.62
N LEU A 527 -14.17 3.33 -27.18
CA LEU A 527 -13.86 3.55 -28.60
C LEU A 527 -12.56 4.35 -28.67
N TYR A 528 -11.59 3.89 -29.44
CA TYR A 528 -10.41 4.68 -29.76
C TYR A 528 -10.73 5.63 -30.92
N THR A 529 -10.80 6.94 -30.66
CA THR A 529 -11.33 7.93 -31.61
C THR A 529 -10.25 8.56 -32.48
N SER A 530 -9.11 8.92 -31.92
CA SER A 530 -8.04 9.54 -32.70
C SER A 530 -6.68 9.44 -32.00
N PRO A 531 -5.60 9.34 -32.79
CA PRO A 531 -4.26 9.54 -32.27
C PRO A 531 -4.07 11.00 -31.80
N SER A 532 -2.98 11.27 -31.11
CA SER A 532 -2.58 12.65 -30.78
C SER A 532 -2.58 13.51 -32.05
N PRO A 533 -2.90 14.82 -31.95
CA PRO A 533 -2.87 15.74 -33.09
C PRO A 533 -1.59 15.72 -33.94
N ARG A 534 -0.52 15.10 -33.41
CA ARG A 534 0.76 14.97 -34.10
C ARG A 534 0.75 13.93 -35.22
N ASP A 535 -0.09 12.90 -35.11
CA ASP A 535 -0.15 11.82 -36.12
C ASP A 535 -1.06 12.20 -37.31
N VAL A 536 -1.81 13.29 -37.21
CA VAL A 536 -2.71 13.79 -38.26
C VAL A 536 -1.98 14.73 -39.23
N GLU A 537 -0.82 15.30 -38.87
CA GLU A 537 -0.03 16.19 -39.78
C GLU A 537 0.99 15.43 -40.67
N GLU A 538 1.22 14.13 -40.43
CA GLU A 538 2.15 13.31 -41.22
C GLU A 538 1.44 12.38 -42.24
N SER A 539 0.11 12.38 -42.29
CA SER A 539 -0.70 11.69 -43.29
C SER A 539 -1.40 12.74 -44.19
#